data_4b3b1c55cca6f5a9ccfe5d239fbb5350
#
_entry.id   4b3b1c55cca6f5a9ccfe5d239fbb5350
#
_cell.length_a   1.000
_cell.length_b   1.000
_cell.length_c   1.000
_cell.angle_alpha   90.00
_cell.angle_beta   90.00
_cell.angle_gamma   90.00
#
_symmetry.space_group_name_H-M   'P 1'
#
loop_
_entity.id
_entity.type
_entity.pdbx_description
1 polymer ?
#
loop_
_entity_poly.entity_id
_entity_poly.type
_entity_poly.pdbx_seq_one_letter_code
_entity_poly.pdbx_strand_id
1 'polypeptide(L)'
;LSGGMKQRVMIAQAIACNPDLLIADEPTTALDVTVQARVLDLIKDLQKRHKTSVLYISHDLSLVRRICDRVAVMYAGKIVETGDAETIFNNPKHPYTQGLIKALPSVSHERGKLEAIEGMVPELINPKSGCRFASRCKQKKASCENNDPELKVLSNKDKSHKVSCILYESK
;
A
#
# COMPACT_ATOMS: atom_id res chain seq x y z
N LEU A 1 8.58 0.72 -30.47
CA LEU A 1 9.16 0.62 -29.14
C LEU A 1 8.43 -0.45 -28.35
N SER A 2 9.19 -1.38 -27.72
CA SER A 2 8.61 -2.35 -26.77
C SER A 2 8.04 -1.63 -25.54
N GLY A 3 7.16 -2.29 -24.77
CA GLY A 3 6.59 -1.71 -23.54
C GLY A 3 7.66 -1.20 -22.58
N GLY A 4 8.73 -1.99 -22.35
CA GLY A 4 9.84 -1.57 -21.51
C GLY A 4 10.65 -0.39 -22.06
N MET A 5 10.75 -0.24 -23.39
CA MET A 5 11.39 0.94 -24.00
C MET A 5 10.54 2.19 -23.78
N LYS A 6 9.22 2.10 -23.99
CA LYS A 6 8.30 3.20 -23.72
C LYS A 6 8.40 3.64 -22.25
N GLN A 7 8.41 2.70 -21.33
CA GLN A 7 8.53 2.98 -19.90
C GLN A 7 9.83 3.71 -19.54
N ARG A 8 10.97 3.29 -20.12
CA ARG A 8 12.25 3.98 -19.91
C ARG A 8 12.24 5.42 -20.45
N VAL A 9 11.59 5.66 -21.58
CA VAL A 9 11.43 7.02 -22.13
C VAL A 9 10.59 7.89 -21.18
N MET A 10 9.48 7.37 -20.66
CA MET A 10 8.64 8.08 -19.68
C MET A 10 9.41 8.42 -18.40
N ILE A 11 10.19 7.47 -17.87
CA ILE A 11 11.05 7.70 -16.70
C ILE A 11 12.11 8.77 -17.01
N ALA A 12 12.76 8.71 -18.17
CA ALA A 12 13.76 9.71 -18.56
C ALA A 12 13.14 11.12 -18.66
N GLN A 13 11.94 11.24 -19.21
CA GLN A 13 11.21 12.51 -19.27
C GLN A 13 10.86 13.02 -17.86
N ALA A 14 10.38 12.15 -16.97
CA ALA A 14 10.00 12.53 -15.61
C ALA A 14 11.19 13.03 -14.77
N ILE A 15 12.41 12.54 -15.05
CA ILE A 15 13.63 12.89 -14.31
C ILE A 15 14.41 14.04 -14.97
N ALA A 16 14.13 14.38 -16.22
CA ALA A 16 14.89 15.36 -16.98
C ALA A 16 15.09 16.71 -16.28
N CYS A 17 14.15 17.13 -15.43
CA CYS A 17 14.21 18.38 -14.66
C CYS A 17 14.75 18.20 -13.24
N ASN A 18 15.37 17.05 -12.90
CA ASN A 18 15.87 16.75 -11.54
C ASN A 18 14.85 17.03 -10.43
N PRO A 19 13.68 16.37 -10.44
CA PRO A 19 12.63 16.62 -9.47
C PRO A 19 13.01 16.14 -8.07
N ASP A 20 12.53 16.81 -7.02
CA ASP A 20 12.66 16.37 -5.64
C ASP A 20 11.77 15.16 -5.32
N LEU A 21 10.64 15.03 -6.05
CA LEU A 21 9.66 13.94 -5.91
C LEU A 21 9.28 13.36 -7.28
N LEU A 22 9.42 12.05 -7.43
CA LEU A 22 8.91 11.28 -8.56
C LEU A 22 7.67 10.50 -8.12
N ILE A 23 6.54 10.68 -8.82
CA ILE A 23 5.33 9.88 -8.62
C ILE A 23 5.32 8.78 -9.69
N ALA A 24 5.40 7.53 -9.24
CA ALA A 24 5.38 6.34 -10.06
C ALA A 24 4.06 5.57 -9.84
N ASP A 25 3.07 5.89 -10.66
CA ASP A 25 1.74 5.27 -10.60
C ASP A 25 1.70 4.05 -11.51
N GLU A 26 1.58 2.86 -10.89
CA GLU A 26 1.57 1.55 -11.57
C GLU A 26 2.70 1.41 -12.64
N PRO A 27 3.96 1.76 -12.33
CA PRO A 27 5.00 1.94 -13.35
C PRO A 27 5.44 0.64 -14.04
N THR A 28 4.97 -0.51 -13.56
CA THR A 28 5.33 -1.83 -14.07
C THR A 28 4.13 -2.62 -14.57
N THR A 29 2.94 -2.03 -14.59
CA THR A 29 1.73 -2.67 -15.12
C THR A 29 1.91 -2.99 -16.61
N ALA A 30 1.48 -4.18 -17.01
CA ALA A 30 1.61 -4.71 -18.38
C ALA A 30 3.06 -4.97 -18.86
N LEU A 31 4.04 -5.07 -17.95
CA LEU A 31 5.39 -5.51 -18.25
C LEU A 31 5.59 -6.98 -17.79
N ASP A 32 6.40 -7.73 -18.55
CA ASP A 32 6.85 -9.03 -18.07
C ASP A 32 7.75 -8.92 -16.84
N VAL A 33 7.84 -9.98 -16.04
CA VAL A 33 8.54 -9.99 -14.75
C VAL A 33 10.01 -9.54 -14.87
N THR A 34 10.67 -9.90 -15.98
CA THR A 34 12.08 -9.54 -16.20
C THR A 34 12.24 -8.06 -16.49
N VAL A 35 11.38 -7.50 -17.34
CA VAL A 35 11.38 -6.06 -17.66
C VAL A 35 10.96 -5.24 -16.45
N GLN A 36 9.98 -5.71 -15.69
CA GLN A 36 9.56 -5.10 -14.45
C GLN A 36 10.72 -4.94 -13.45
N ALA A 37 11.50 -6.02 -13.22
CA ALA A 37 12.65 -5.96 -12.34
C ALA A 37 13.68 -4.91 -12.79
N ARG A 38 13.97 -4.84 -14.09
CA ARG A 38 14.92 -3.85 -14.67
C ARG A 38 14.41 -2.41 -14.52
N VAL A 39 13.11 -2.17 -14.66
CA VAL A 39 12.52 -0.84 -14.47
C VAL A 39 12.62 -0.41 -13.00
N LEU A 40 12.38 -1.32 -12.07
CA LEU A 40 12.52 -1.05 -10.63
C LEU A 40 13.96 -0.75 -10.24
N ASP A 41 14.91 -1.51 -10.75
CA ASP A 41 16.34 -1.27 -10.51
C ASP A 41 16.77 0.09 -11.07
N LEU A 42 16.26 0.46 -12.26
CA LEU A 42 16.48 1.79 -12.83
C LEU A 42 15.95 2.91 -11.93
N ILE A 43 14.70 2.78 -11.42
CA ILE A 43 14.11 3.77 -10.51
C ILE A 43 14.96 3.91 -9.23
N LYS A 44 15.41 2.78 -8.64
CA LYS A 44 16.29 2.79 -7.47
C LYS A 44 17.64 3.45 -7.73
N ASP A 45 18.25 3.19 -8.86
CA ASP A 45 19.53 3.81 -9.23
C ASP A 45 19.37 5.33 -9.41
N LEU A 46 18.29 5.75 -10.07
CA LEU A 46 17.97 7.15 -10.27
C LEU A 46 17.68 7.86 -8.93
N GLN A 47 16.92 7.23 -8.04
CA GLN A 47 16.67 7.73 -6.69
C GLN A 47 17.99 8.00 -5.94
N LYS A 48 18.93 7.06 -5.98
CA LYS A 48 20.23 7.20 -5.31
C LYS A 48 21.09 8.31 -5.94
N ARG A 49 21.16 8.39 -7.28
CA ARG A 49 22.00 9.35 -8.01
C ARG A 49 21.50 10.78 -7.86
N HIS A 50 20.18 10.98 -7.97
CA HIS A 50 19.55 12.31 -7.95
C HIS A 50 19.02 12.72 -6.59
N LYS A 51 19.07 11.83 -5.57
CA LYS A 51 18.47 12.04 -4.23
C LYS A 51 16.98 12.40 -4.29
N THR A 52 16.29 11.92 -5.34
CA THR A 52 14.86 12.14 -5.58
C THR A 52 14.05 11.23 -4.65
N SER A 53 13.05 11.75 -3.98
CA SER A 53 12.06 10.93 -3.28
C SER A 53 11.13 10.25 -4.29
N VAL A 54 10.72 9.00 -4.03
CA VAL A 54 9.80 8.28 -4.93
C VAL A 54 8.52 7.92 -4.19
N LEU A 55 7.38 8.38 -4.69
CA LEU A 55 6.06 7.89 -4.30
C LEU A 55 5.65 6.78 -5.27
N TYR A 56 5.70 5.53 -4.81
CA TYR A 56 5.36 4.35 -5.60
C TYR A 56 3.93 3.91 -5.32
N ILE A 57 3.05 3.94 -6.32
CA ILE A 57 1.67 3.48 -6.22
C ILE A 57 1.57 2.12 -6.92
N SER A 58 1.10 1.10 -6.21
CA SER A 58 0.96 -0.24 -6.76
C SER A 58 -0.04 -1.09 -5.97
N HIS A 59 -0.65 -2.04 -6.64
CA HIS A 59 -1.43 -3.11 -6.03
C HIS A 59 -0.59 -4.38 -5.75
N ASP A 60 0.67 -4.44 -6.21
CA ASP A 60 1.57 -5.56 -5.97
C ASP A 60 2.35 -5.38 -4.67
N LEU A 61 1.83 -5.98 -3.60
CA LEU A 61 2.44 -5.92 -2.27
C LEU A 61 3.83 -6.58 -2.21
N SER A 62 4.10 -7.56 -3.07
CA SER A 62 5.41 -8.24 -3.11
C SER A 62 6.49 -7.27 -3.57
N LEU A 63 6.16 -6.42 -4.56
CA LEU A 63 7.04 -5.36 -5.01
C LEU A 63 7.21 -4.28 -3.94
N VAL A 64 6.10 -3.79 -3.37
CA VAL A 64 6.13 -2.77 -2.31
C VAL A 64 7.03 -3.21 -1.17
N ARG A 65 6.91 -4.47 -0.70
CA ARG A 65 7.77 -5.04 0.34
C ARG A 65 9.27 -4.97 0.00
N ARG A 66 9.61 -5.15 -1.27
CA ARG A 66 11.02 -5.23 -1.72
C ARG A 66 11.67 -3.87 -1.92
N ILE A 67 10.88 -2.84 -2.26
CA ILE A 67 11.43 -1.57 -2.74
C ILE A 67 11.16 -0.37 -1.85
N CYS A 68 10.10 -0.39 -1.03
CA CYS A 68 9.68 0.76 -0.26
C CYS A 68 10.26 0.73 1.17
N ASP A 69 10.69 1.90 1.66
CA ASP A 69 11.09 2.10 3.06
C ASP A 69 9.87 2.26 3.95
N ARG A 70 8.84 2.96 3.44
CA ARG A 70 7.59 3.23 4.14
C ARG A 70 6.39 2.87 3.27
N VAL A 71 5.30 2.46 3.91
CA VAL A 71 4.07 2.04 3.25
C VAL A 71 2.87 2.79 3.83
N ALA A 72 1.98 3.22 2.94
CA ALA A 72 0.65 3.68 3.28
C ALA A 72 -0.37 2.78 2.59
N VAL A 73 -1.17 2.07 3.36
CA VAL A 73 -2.24 1.20 2.86
C VAL A 73 -3.51 2.03 2.70
N MET A 74 -4.06 2.03 1.50
CA MET A 74 -5.27 2.76 1.17
C MET A 74 -6.44 1.80 0.92
N TYR A 75 -7.62 2.12 1.44
CA TYR A 75 -8.86 1.43 1.15
C TYR A 75 -9.98 2.42 0.87
N ALA A 76 -10.65 2.25 -0.27
CA ALA A 76 -11.79 3.08 -0.66
C ALA A 76 -11.52 4.60 -0.51
N GLY A 77 -10.33 5.07 -0.94
CA GLY A 77 -9.94 6.49 -0.91
C GLY A 77 -9.47 7.02 0.45
N LYS A 78 -9.27 6.16 1.47
CA LYS A 78 -8.72 6.56 2.78
C LYS A 78 -7.46 5.77 3.11
N ILE A 79 -6.47 6.42 3.71
CA ILE A 79 -5.33 5.74 4.32
C ILE A 79 -5.81 5.08 5.61
N VAL A 80 -5.73 3.75 5.66
CA VAL A 80 -6.18 2.95 6.81
C VAL A 80 -5.03 2.57 7.73
N GLU A 81 -3.82 2.48 7.21
CA GLU A 81 -2.62 2.17 7.98
C GLU A 81 -1.38 2.72 7.29
N THR A 82 -0.41 3.22 8.04
CA THR A 82 0.91 3.66 7.50
C THR A 82 2.01 3.39 8.51
N GLY A 83 3.20 3.07 8.02
CA GLY A 83 4.39 2.81 8.85
C GLY A 83 5.58 2.42 8.00
N ASP A 84 6.65 2.01 8.67
CA ASP A 84 7.80 1.44 7.99
C ASP A 84 7.42 0.11 7.35
N ALA A 85 7.99 -0.20 6.19
CA ALA A 85 7.60 -1.38 5.42
C ALA A 85 7.71 -2.66 6.27
N GLU A 86 8.80 -2.83 7.01
CA GLU A 86 8.99 -3.98 7.89
C GLU A 86 7.85 -4.11 8.93
N THR A 87 7.45 -3.00 9.54
CA THR A 87 6.36 -2.97 10.53
C THR A 87 5.02 -3.35 9.90
N ILE A 88 4.70 -2.77 8.75
CA ILE A 88 3.43 -3.05 8.06
C ILE A 88 3.33 -4.52 7.63
N PHE A 89 4.42 -5.10 7.11
CA PHE A 89 4.39 -6.50 6.63
C PHE A 89 4.47 -7.54 7.75
N ASN A 90 5.14 -7.24 8.87
CA ASN A 90 5.33 -8.21 9.95
C ASN A 90 4.34 -8.04 11.11
N ASN A 91 3.77 -6.84 11.29
CA ASN A 91 2.85 -6.53 12.40
C ASN A 91 1.70 -5.61 11.99
N PRO A 92 0.93 -5.96 10.93
CA PRO A 92 -0.20 -5.17 10.47
C PRO A 92 -1.28 -5.06 11.55
N LYS A 93 -1.89 -3.91 11.68
CA LYS A 93 -2.92 -3.64 12.69
C LYS A 93 -4.31 -3.54 12.08
N HIS A 94 -4.48 -2.81 10.99
CA HIS A 94 -5.78 -2.69 10.39
C HIS A 94 -6.24 -4.04 9.80
N PRO A 95 -7.49 -4.50 10.04
CA PRO A 95 -7.99 -5.79 9.54
C PRO A 95 -7.89 -5.95 8.02
N TYR A 96 -8.01 -4.87 7.26
CA TYR A 96 -7.81 -4.89 5.81
C TYR A 96 -6.35 -5.19 5.46
N THR A 97 -5.37 -4.51 6.11
CA THR A 97 -3.94 -4.76 5.89
C THR A 97 -3.58 -6.21 6.25
N GLN A 98 -4.12 -6.72 7.36
CA GLN A 98 -3.94 -8.12 7.76
C GLN A 98 -4.44 -9.08 6.67
N GLY A 99 -5.63 -8.82 6.13
CA GLY A 99 -6.20 -9.61 5.03
C GLY A 99 -5.34 -9.57 3.76
N LEU A 100 -4.85 -8.38 3.39
CA LEU A 100 -3.97 -8.21 2.22
C LEU A 100 -2.66 -9.01 2.36
N ILE A 101 -2.04 -8.95 3.54
CA ILE A 101 -0.76 -9.65 3.78
C ILE A 101 -0.95 -11.17 3.84
N LYS A 102 -2.05 -11.65 4.45
CA LYS A 102 -2.40 -13.08 4.44
C LYS A 102 -2.67 -13.65 3.05
N ALA A 103 -3.13 -12.81 2.13
CA ALA A 103 -3.36 -13.20 0.74
C ALA A 103 -2.05 -13.31 -0.08
N LEU A 104 -0.88 -12.91 0.48
CA LEU A 104 0.41 -13.06 -0.21
C LEU A 104 0.86 -14.53 -0.22
N PRO A 105 1.23 -15.08 -1.39
CA PRO A 105 1.68 -16.47 -1.50
C PRO A 105 2.89 -16.83 -0.62
N SER A 106 3.74 -15.85 -0.32
CA SER A 106 4.96 -16.01 0.49
C SER A 106 4.69 -16.10 2.00
N VAL A 107 3.49 -15.77 2.46
CA VAL A 107 3.11 -15.75 3.88
C VAL A 107 2.20 -16.94 4.22
N SER A 108 1.46 -17.48 3.26
CA SER A 108 0.64 -18.67 3.46
C SER A 108 1.51 -19.92 3.54
N HIS A 109 1.76 -20.41 4.75
CA HIS A 109 2.52 -21.66 4.98
C HIS A 109 1.75 -22.94 4.58
N GLU A 110 0.47 -22.85 4.35
CA GLU A 110 -0.34 -23.98 3.89
C GLU A 110 -0.64 -23.88 2.39
N ARG A 111 -0.06 -24.78 1.62
CA ARG A 111 -0.41 -24.96 0.20
C ARG A 111 -1.91 -25.19 0.07
N GLY A 112 -2.67 -24.19 -0.40
CA GLY A 112 -4.05 -24.38 -0.84
C GLY A 112 -5.12 -23.46 -0.25
N LYS A 113 -4.85 -22.60 0.72
CA LYS A 113 -5.84 -21.63 1.24
C LYS A 113 -5.31 -20.20 1.21
N LEU A 114 -5.41 -19.54 0.06
CA LEU A 114 -5.33 -18.08 0.02
C LEU A 114 -6.63 -17.54 0.66
N GLU A 115 -6.53 -16.88 1.80
CA GLU A 115 -7.68 -16.19 2.41
C GLU A 115 -7.98 -14.92 1.61
N ALA A 116 -8.96 -15.01 0.70
CA ALA A 116 -9.46 -13.82 0.01
C ALA A 116 -10.27 -12.94 1.00
N ILE A 117 -10.16 -11.62 0.84
CA ILE A 117 -11.03 -10.68 1.55
C ILE A 117 -12.40 -10.71 0.87
N GLU A 118 -13.39 -11.29 1.55
CA GLU A 118 -14.75 -11.46 1.03
C GLU A 118 -15.46 -10.13 0.78
N GLY A 119 -16.43 -10.13 -0.13
CA GLY A 119 -17.28 -9.00 -0.48
C GLY A 119 -16.65 -8.01 -1.46
N MET A 120 -17.43 -7.04 -1.91
CA MET A 120 -17.02 -6.01 -2.86
C MET A 120 -16.59 -4.72 -2.18
N VAL A 121 -15.75 -3.94 -2.84
CA VAL A 121 -15.41 -2.57 -2.39
C VAL A 121 -16.68 -1.73 -2.46
N PRO A 122 -17.01 -0.95 -1.42
CA PRO A 122 -18.22 -0.12 -1.42
C PRO A 122 -18.14 0.96 -2.51
N GLU A 123 -19.30 1.28 -3.09
CA GLU A 123 -19.42 2.44 -3.97
C GLU A 123 -19.13 3.72 -3.18
N LEU A 124 -18.32 4.60 -3.78
CA LEU A 124 -17.89 5.87 -3.15
C LEU A 124 -18.82 7.05 -3.50
N ILE A 125 -19.98 6.78 -4.10
CA ILE A 125 -21.01 7.79 -4.35
C ILE A 125 -21.73 8.05 -3.03
N ASN A 126 -21.54 9.25 -2.46
CA ASN A 126 -22.10 9.64 -1.13
C ASN A 126 -21.82 8.59 -0.04
N PRO A 127 -20.52 8.31 0.27
CA PRO A 127 -20.18 7.29 1.22
C PRO A 127 -20.81 7.60 2.59
N LYS A 128 -21.42 6.57 3.19
CA LYS A 128 -21.98 6.67 4.54
C LYS A 128 -20.88 7.05 5.55
N SER A 129 -21.28 7.67 6.66
CA SER A 129 -20.43 7.86 7.82
C SER A 129 -19.89 6.52 8.34
N GLY A 130 -18.72 6.53 8.98
CA GLY A 130 -18.13 5.33 9.57
C GLY A 130 -16.95 4.74 8.79
N CYS A 131 -16.44 3.65 9.32
CA CYS A 131 -15.31 2.95 8.75
C CYS A 131 -15.66 2.34 7.37
N ARG A 132 -14.98 2.76 6.31
CA ARG A 132 -15.25 2.29 4.94
C ARG A 132 -15.07 0.78 4.76
N PHE A 133 -14.28 0.14 5.61
CA PHE A 133 -14.06 -1.30 5.60
C PHE A 133 -15.07 -2.08 6.46
N ALA A 134 -15.96 -1.42 7.22
CA ALA A 134 -16.87 -2.05 8.20
C ALA A 134 -17.70 -3.20 7.61
N SER A 135 -18.21 -3.08 6.38
CA SER A 135 -19.04 -4.11 5.72
C SER A 135 -18.29 -5.43 5.44
N ARG A 136 -16.96 -5.37 5.33
CA ARG A 136 -16.09 -6.52 5.01
C ARG A 136 -15.22 -6.96 6.19
N CYS A 137 -15.30 -6.24 7.31
CA CYS A 137 -14.43 -6.46 8.46
C CYS A 137 -14.95 -7.60 9.34
N LYS A 138 -14.19 -8.70 9.44
CA LYS A 138 -14.51 -9.82 10.35
C LYS A 138 -14.46 -9.41 11.84
N GLN A 139 -13.79 -8.29 12.19
CA GLN A 139 -13.66 -7.75 13.55
C GLN A 139 -14.56 -6.52 13.78
N LYS A 140 -15.60 -6.36 12.97
CA LYS A 140 -16.51 -5.23 13.03
C LYS A 140 -17.17 -5.10 14.43
N LYS A 141 -17.21 -3.87 14.95
CA LYS A 141 -18.02 -3.46 16.11
C LYS A 141 -19.18 -2.58 15.66
N ALA A 142 -20.23 -2.49 16.44
CA ALA A 142 -21.39 -1.62 16.13
C ALA A 142 -20.97 -0.15 15.90
N SER A 143 -20.00 0.34 16.67
CA SER A 143 -19.44 1.69 16.51
C SER A 143 -18.74 1.94 15.17
N CYS A 144 -18.31 0.90 14.44
CA CYS A 144 -17.68 1.06 13.14
C CYS A 144 -18.62 1.62 12.05
N GLU A 145 -19.93 1.51 12.24
CA GLU A 145 -20.91 1.99 11.25
C GLU A 145 -21.09 3.50 11.28
N ASN A 146 -20.90 4.11 12.45
CA ASN A 146 -21.19 5.53 12.67
C ASN A 146 -19.95 6.37 12.95
N ASN A 147 -18.83 5.74 13.32
CA ASN A 147 -17.58 6.42 13.62
C ASN A 147 -16.57 6.18 12.49
N ASP A 148 -16.07 7.27 11.93
CA ASP A 148 -14.98 7.28 10.97
C ASP A 148 -13.67 7.47 11.74
N PRO A 149 -12.88 6.39 11.96
CA PRO A 149 -11.70 6.48 12.80
C PRO A 149 -10.63 7.33 12.15
N GLU A 150 -10.00 8.19 12.94
CA GLU A 150 -8.85 8.98 12.49
C GLU A 150 -7.58 8.13 12.43
N LEU A 151 -6.62 8.56 11.59
CA LEU A 151 -5.31 7.94 11.52
C LEU A 151 -4.45 8.35 12.73
N LYS A 152 -4.36 7.50 13.74
CA LYS A 152 -3.67 7.77 15.01
C LYS A 152 -2.41 6.93 15.19
N VAL A 153 -1.43 7.50 15.88
CA VAL A 153 -0.19 6.80 16.30
C VAL A 153 -0.56 5.71 17.30
N LEU A 154 -0.03 4.52 17.10
CA LEU A 154 -0.32 3.37 17.97
C LEU A 154 0.50 3.37 19.27
N SER A 155 1.70 3.88 19.24
CA SER A 155 2.62 3.85 20.38
C SER A 155 3.55 5.05 20.37
N ASN A 156 3.82 5.59 21.56
CA ASN A 156 4.82 6.66 21.73
C ASN A 156 6.25 6.19 21.38
N LYS A 157 6.50 4.88 21.35
CA LYS A 157 7.79 4.31 20.97
C LYS A 157 8.02 4.28 19.46
N ASP A 158 6.93 4.11 18.70
CA ASP A 158 6.97 4.12 17.23
C ASP A 158 5.91 5.09 16.70
N LYS A 159 6.32 6.33 16.49
CA LYS A 159 5.46 7.38 15.94
C LYS A 159 5.22 7.23 14.44
N SER A 160 5.97 6.38 13.76
CA SER A 160 5.83 6.14 12.33
C SER A 160 4.60 5.27 12.02
N HIS A 161 4.26 4.33 12.92
CA HIS A 161 3.14 3.40 12.75
C HIS A 161 1.83 4.03 13.21
N LYS A 162 0.94 4.29 12.24
CA LYS A 162 -0.38 4.87 12.47
C LYS A 162 -1.46 3.98 11.88
N VAL A 163 -2.61 3.91 12.55
CA VAL A 163 -3.77 3.13 12.11
C VAL A 163 -5.06 3.92 12.28
N SER A 164 -5.97 3.77 11.31
CA SER A 164 -7.33 4.31 11.32
C SER A 164 -8.29 3.16 11.62
N CYS A 165 -8.41 2.78 12.90
CA CYS A 165 -9.26 1.65 13.32
C CYS A 165 -9.72 1.80 14.76
N ILE A 166 -11.05 1.65 14.99
CA ILE A 166 -11.67 1.75 16.30
C ILE A 166 -11.13 0.74 17.32
N LEU A 167 -10.58 -0.39 16.85
CA LEU A 167 -9.97 -1.40 17.73
C LEU A 167 -8.76 -0.86 18.51
N TYR A 168 -8.16 0.23 18.05
CA TYR A 168 -6.97 0.86 18.61
C TYR A 168 -7.22 2.30 19.11
N GLU A 169 -8.47 2.76 19.11
CA GLU A 169 -8.83 3.98 19.81
C GLU A 169 -8.82 3.69 21.31
N SER A 170 -7.87 4.31 22.03
CA SER A 170 -7.87 4.30 23.51
C SER A 170 -9.20 4.84 24.01
N LYS A 171 -9.82 4.16 24.99
CA LYS A 171 -10.96 4.67 25.71
C LYS A 171 -10.60 5.93 26.48
#